data_6305a5a8ee2a1df5955b4035f771e6c6
#
_entry.id   6305a5a8ee2a1df5955b4035f771e6c6
#
_cell.length_a   1.000
_cell.length_b   1.000
_cell.length_c   1.000
_cell.angle_alpha   90.00
_cell.angle_beta   90.00
_cell.angle_gamma   90.00
#
_symmetry.space_group_name_H-M   'P 1'
#
loop_
_entity.id
_entity.type
_entity.pdbx_description
1 polymer ?
#
loop_
_entity_poly.entity_id
_entity_poly.type
_entity_poly.pdbx_seq_one_letter_code
_entity_poly.pdbx_strand_id
1 'polypeptide(L)'
;MSLELFEEQLRKAKIVKRGDYRYIVNTICEQEPPLEPAILEDCAKRLLQKMNWQGATKILTPEAMGIHISTTISLKTSVPMIIATRRKKWTRDEIPVNYVCGYENGVLYLNGIKKETRF
;
A
#
# COMPACT_ATOMS: atom_id res chain seq x y z
N MET A 1 -8.12 20.81 2.58
CA MET A 1 -9.44 20.32 2.12
C MET A 1 -9.56 18.82 2.23
N SER A 2 -9.10 18.01 1.28
CA SER A 2 -9.26 16.54 1.39
C SER A 2 -8.47 15.96 2.56
N LEU A 3 -7.27 16.47 2.84
CA LEU A 3 -6.49 16.04 3.99
C LEU A 3 -7.08 16.49 5.32
N GLU A 4 -7.71 17.64 5.36
CA GLU A 4 -8.44 18.09 6.55
C GLU A 4 -9.61 17.16 6.85
N LEU A 5 -10.33 16.72 5.83
CA LEU A 5 -11.37 15.70 5.97
C LEU A 5 -10.79 14.38 6.50
N PHE A 6 -9.67 13.94 5.95
CA PHE A 6 -9.01 12.71 6.39
C PHE A 6 -8.53 12.82 7.85
N GLU A 7 -7.93 13.95 8.22
CA GLU A 7 -7.53 14.20 9.61
C GLU A 7 -8.71 14.16 10.57
N GLU A 8 -9.83 14.77 10.19
CA GLU A 8 -11.04 14.73 10.98
C GLU A 8 -11.56 13.31 11.16
N GLN A 9 -11.57 12.54 10.08
CA GLN A 9 -11.95 11.12 10.12
C GLN A 9 -11.04 10.32 11.04
N LEU A 10 -9.73 10.56 11.01
CA LEU A 10 -8.77 9.89 11.90
C LEU A 10 -9.00 10.25 13.38
N ARG A 11 -9.33 11.50 13.68
CA ARG A 11 -9.63 11.91 15.07
C ARG A 11 -10.85 11.19 15.63
N LYS A 12 -11.80 10.82 14.80
CA LYS A 12 -13.03 10.12 15.17
C LYS A 12 -12.92 8.61 14.96
N ALA A 13 -11.77 8.11 14.50
CA ALA A 13 -11.59 6.71 14.14
C ALA A 13 -11.68 5.78 15.35
N LYS A 14 -12.19 4.59 15.11
CA LYS A 14 -12.23 3.53 16.11
C LYS A 14 -10.85 2.87 16.22
N ILE A 15 -10.47 2.54 17.45
CA ILE A 15 -9.27 1.75 17.71
C ILE A 15 -9.75 0.35 18.07
N VAL A 16 -9.26 -0.64 17.34
CA VAL A 16 -9.56 -2.05 17.57
C VAL A 16 -8.29 -2.79 17.97
N LYS A 17 -8.44 -3.87 18.73
CA LYS A 17 -7.33 -4.75 19.07
C LYS A 17 -7.24 -5.90 18.06
N ARG A 18 -6.03 -6.19 17.62
CA ARG A 18 -5.67 -7.41 16.88
C ARG A 18 -4.62 -8.12 17.73
N GLY A 19 -5.06 -9.09 18.56
CA GLY A 19 -4.23 -9.59 19.64
C GLY A 19 -3.96 -8.47 20.64
N ASP A 20 -2.69 -8.21 20.95
CA ASP A 20 -2.26 -7.08 21.79
C ASP A 20 -1.97 -5.80 20.99
N TYR A 21 -2.05 -5.87 19.67
CA TYR A 21 -1.79 -4.74 18.79
C TYR A 21 -3.02 -3.86 18.65
N ARG A 22 -2.85 -2.55 18.90
CA ARG A 22 -3.91 -1.56 18.70
C ARG A 22 -3.86 -1.04 17.28
N TYR A 23 -5.01 -1.11 16.61
CA TYR A 23 -5.14 -0.74 15.22
C TYR A 23 -6.20 0.34 15.02
N ILE A 24 -5.84 1.40 14.28
CA ILE A 24 -6.76 2.49 13.93
C ILE A 24 -7.48 2.13 12.64
N VAL A 25 -8.79 1.96 12.72
CA VAL A 25 -9.63 1.74 11.54
C VAL A 25 -9.75 3.06 10.78
N ASN A 26 -9.46 3.06 9.50
CA ASN A 26 -9.44 4.30 8.72
C ASN A 26 -9.91 4.10 7.28
N THR A 27 -10.24 5.22 6.63
CA THR A 27 -10.79 5.22 5.28
C THR A 27 -9.83 4.66 4.22
N ILE A 28 -8.52 4.82 4.40
CA ILE A 28 -7.53 4.34 3.43
C ILE A 28 -7.38 2.83 3.51
N CYS A 29 -7.29 2.27 4.69
CA CYS A 29 -7.01 0.85 4.90
C CYS A 29 -8.25 -0.03 4.86
N GLU A 30 -9.33 0.37 5.53
CA GLU A 30 -10.56 -0.42 5.67
C GLU A 30 -11.75 0.18 4.92
N GLN A 31 -11.60 1.39 4.36
CA GLN A 31 -12.70 2.14 3.74
C GLN A 31 -13.87 2.35 4.72
N GLU A 32 -13.52 2.68 5.95
CA GLU A 32 -14.45 3.04 7.02
C GLU A 32 -14.11 4.45 7.52
N PRO A 33 -14.85 5.47 7.12
CA PRO A 33 -15.91 5.49 6.10
C PRO A 33 -15.38 5.23 4.68
N PRO A 34 -16.25 5.07 3.67
CA PRO A 34 -15.80 4.85 2.29
C PRO A 34 -14.77 5.89 1.84
N LEU A 35 -13.76 5.43 1.11
CA LEU A 35 -12.65 6.28 0.68
C LEU A 35 -13.09 7.26 -0.40
N GLU A 36 -13.09 8.54 -0.08
CA GLU A 36 -13.36 9.59 -1.03
C GLU A 36 -12.24 9.71 -2.08
N PRO A 37 -12.59 9.81 -3.38
CA PRO A 37 -11.60 9.97 -4.44
C PRO A 37 -10.63 11.13 -4.21
N ALA A 38 -11.12 12.24 -3.65
CA ALA A 38 -10.29 13.40 -3.35
C ALA A 38 -9.23 13.12 -2.28
N ILE A 39 -9.52 12.27 -1.30
CA ILE A 39 -8.55 11.84 -0.29
C ILE A 39 -7.48 10.98 -0.93
N LEU A 40 -7.87 10.00 -1.75
CA LEU A 40 -6.93 9.12 -2.47
C LEU A 40 -6.00 9.93 -3.37
N GLU A 41 -6.56 10.86 -4.14
CA GLU A 41 -5.83 11.74 -5.05
C GLU A 41 -4.80 12.59 -4.30
N ASP A 42 -5.21 13.22 -3.21
CA ASP A 42 -4.35 14.08 -2.40
C ASP A 42 -3.24 13.30 -1.70
N CYS A 43 -3.55 12.13 -1.16
CA CYS A 43 -2.55 11.26 -0.54
C CYS A 43 -1.48 10.84 -1.56
N ALA A 44 -1.91 10.39 -2.73
CA ALA A 44 -0.99 10.00 -3.80
C ALA A 44 -0.10 11.17 -4.23
N LYS A 45 -0.68 12.35 -4.43
CA LYS A 45 0.06 13.57 -4.81
C LYS A 45 1.12 13.93 -3.77
N ARG A 46 0.77 13.89 -2.49
CA ARG A 46 1.70 14.23 -1.42
C ARG A 46 2.80 13.19 -1.24
N LEU A 47 2.49 11.92 -1.40
CA LEU A 47 3.49 10.87 -1.40
C LEU A 47 4.49 11.08 -2.53
N LEU A 48 4.02 11.38 -3.74
CA LEU A 48 4.88 11.67 -4.88
C LEU A 48 5.84 12.83 -4.62
N GLN A 49 5.40 13.85 -3.93
CA GLN A 49 6.24 15.00 -3.59
C GLN A 49 7.33 14.66 -2.56
N LYS A 50 7.10 13.65 -1.73
CA LYS A 50 8.02 13.28 -0.63
C LYS A 50 8.94 12.11 -0.97
N MET A 51 8.60 11.34 -1.97
CA MET A 51 9.36 10.14 -2.33
C MET A 51 10.53 10.47 -3.25
N ASN A 52 11.64 9.76 -3.07
CA ASN A 52 12.75 9.81 -3.99
C ASN A 52 12.54 8.77 -5.09
N TRP A 53 12.28 9.24 -6.30
CA TRP A 53 12.01 8.42 -7.48
C TRP A 53 13.25 8.07 -8.30
N GLN A 54 14.41 8.61 -7.93
CA GLN A 54 15.64 8.46 -8.70
C GLN A 54 16.03 6.99 -8.83
N GLY A 55 16.05 6.49 -10.06
CA GLY A 55 16.44 5.11 -10.36
C GLY A 55 15.37 4.05 -10.11
N ALA A 56 14.19 4.41 -9.61
CA ALA A 56 13.11 3.45 -9.41
C ALA A 56 12.52 2.99 -10.75
N THR A 57 12.43 1.67 -10.96
CA THR A 57 11.86 1.06 -12.16
C THR A 57 10.53 0.40 -11.93
N LYS A 58 10.20 0.11 -10.68
CA LYS A 58 8.95 -0.55 -10.27
C LYS A 58 8.45 0.02 -8.94
N ILE A 59 7.14 -0.04 -8.77
CA ILE A 59 6.47 0.22 -7.49
C ILE A 59 6.12 -1.14 -6.90
N LEU A 60 6.41 -1.34 -5.62
CA LEU A 60 6.07 -2.57 -4.91
C LEU A 60 5.07 -2.26 -3.80
N THR A 61 4.02 -3.05 -3.75
CA THR A 61 3.06 -3.00 -2.63
C THR A 61 2.64 -4.39 -2.20
N PRO A 62 2.61 -4.67 -0.90
CA PRO A 62 1.96 -5.88 -0.41
C PRO A 62 0.42 -5.73 -0.46
N GLU A 63 -0.27 -6.85 -0.67
CA GLU A 63 -1.73 -6.85 -0.55
C GLU A 63 -2.13 -6.69 0.95
N ALA A 64 -3.24 -6.03 1.29
CA ALA A 64 -4.13 -5.44 0.30
C ALA A 64 -4.19 -3.91 0.44
N MET A 65 -3.80 -3.35 1.58
CA MET A 65 -4.05 -1.96 1.98
C MET A 65 -3.30 -0.90 1.15
N GLY A 66 -2.23 -1.29 0.48
CA GLY A 66 -1.45 -0.38 -0.35
C GLY A 66 -1.80 -0.41 -1.84
N ILE A 67 -2.66 -1.33 -2.27
CA ILE A 67 -2.91 -1.56 -3.71
C ILE A 67 -3.50 -0.32 -4.39
N HIS A 68 -4.54 0.28 -3.80
CA HIS A 68 -5.22 1.42 -4.42
C HIS A 68 -4.35 2.67 -4.48
N ILE A 69 -3.55 2.95 -3.44
CA ILE A 69 -2.59 4.06 -3.44
C ILE A 69 -1.49 3.81 -4.47
N SER A 70 -0.92 2.61 -4.48
CA SER A 70 0.12 2.25 -5.45
C SER A 70 -0.38 2.27 -6.89
N THR A 71 -1.62 1.85 -7.12
CA THR A 71 -2.26 1.93 -8.43
C THR A 71 -2.39 3.39 -8.89
N THR A 72 -2.84 4.26 -7.99
CA THR A 72 -2.96 5.70 -8.30
C THR A 72 -1.59 6.30 -8.63
N ILE A 73 -0.57 5.97 -7.86
CA ILE A 73 0.80 6.43 -8.10
C ILE A 73 1.34 5.88 -9.42
N SER A 74 1.11 4.61 -9.72
CA SER A 74 1.52 4.00 -10.99
C SER A 74 0.91 4.72 -12.18
N LEU A 75 -0.38 5.03 -12.12
CA LEU A 75 -1.06 5.79 -13.17
C LEU A 75 -0.48 7.19 -13.37
N LYS A 76 -0.12 7.87 -12.28
CA LYS A 76 0.44 9.23 -12.34
C LYS A 76 1.88 9.27 -12.82
N THR A 77 2.65 8.23 -12.59
CA THR A 77 4.09 8.19 -12.91
C THR A 77 4.43 7.39 -14.15
N SER A 78 3.50 6.58 -14.62
CA SER A 78 3.74 5.55 -15.66
C SER A 78 4.81 4.52 -15.25
N VAL A 79 5.05 4.36 -13.96
CA VAL A 79 5.96 3.33 -13.44
C VAL A 79 5.17 2.06 -13.17
N PRO A 80 5.58 0.92 -13.72
CA PRO A 80 4.89 -0.36 -13.50
C PRO A 80 4.90 -0.76 -12.03
N MET A 81 3.86 -1.48 -11.61
CA MET A 81 3.73 -1.93 -10.23
C MET A 81 3.72 -3.45 -10.10
N ILE A 82 4.17 -3.91 -8.95
CA ILE A 82 4.13 -5.30 -8.53
C ILE A 82 3.34 -5.39 -7.23
N ILE A 83 2.43 -6.35 -7.16
CA ILE A 83 1.69 -6.64 -5.93
C ILE A 83 2.25 -7.92 -5.32
N ALA A 84 2.81 -7.81 -4.12
CA ALA A 84 3.23 -8.97 -3.34
C ALA A 84 1.98 -9.61 -2.72
N THR A 85 1.71 -10.86 -3.04
CA THR A 85 0.48 -11.54 -2.64
C THR A 85 0.71 -12.62 -1.59
N ARG A 86 -0.30 -12.90 -0.77
CA ARG A 86 -0.23 -13.95 0.25
C ARG A 86 -0.35 -15.35 -0.32
N ARG A 87 -0.91 -15.48 -1.52
CA ARG A 87 -1.08 -16.77 -2.21
C ARG A 87 -0.12 -16.88 -3.37
N LYS A 88 0.42 -18.07 -3.58
CA LYS A 88 1.20 -18.39 -4.78
C LYS A 88 0.34 -18.19 -6.02
N LYS A 89 0.97 -17.64 -7.06
CA LYS A 89 0.37 -17.50 -8.39
C LYS A 89 0.88 -18.54 -9.36
N TRP A 90 1.80 -19.39 -8.90
CA TRP A 90 2.39 -20.49 -9.68
C TRP A 90 3.11 -20.03 -10.96
N THR A 91 3.63 -18.80 -10.93
CA THR A 91 4.46 -18.29 -12.02
C THR A 91 5.89 -18.81 -11.89
N ARG A 92 6.60 -18.85 -13.02
CA ARG A 92 7.89 -19.51 -13.13
C ARG A 92 8.96 -18.95 -12.18
N ASP A 93 9.03 -17.63 -12.08
CA ASP A 93 10.09 -16.94 -11.35
C ASP A 93 9.58 -16.27 -10.06
N GLU A 94 8.56 -16.87 -9.47
CA GLU A 94 7.96 -16.36 -8.25
C GLU A 94 8.92 -16.44 -7.07
N ILE A 95 9.06 -15.32 -6.32
CA ILE A 95 9.97 -15.22 -5.19
C ILE A 95 9.17 -15.17 -3.89
N PRO A 96 9.36 -16.13 -2.97
CA PRO A 96 8.77 -16.06 -1.64
C PRO A 96 9.61 -15.16 -0.73
N VAL A 97 8.94 -14.32 0.06
CA VAL A 97 9.58 -13.42 1.03
C VAL A 97 8.84 -13.49 2.35
N ASN A 98 9.55 -13.76 3.42
CA ASN A 98 8.98 -13.74 4.77
C ASN A 98 8.73 -12.30 5.22
N TYR A 99 7.60 -12.08 5.91
CA TYR A 99 7.28 -10.80 6.51
C TYR A 99 6.80 -10.92 7.95
N VAL A 100 7.00 -9.86 8.70
CA VAL A 100 6.47 -9.71 10.06
C VAL A 100 5.92 -8.29 10.19
N CYS A 101 4.74 -8.17 10.74
CA CYS A 101 4.16 -6.87 11.11
C CYS A 101 3.65 -6.90 12.55
N GLY A 102 3.05 -5.81 13.03
CA GLY A 102 2.66 -5.67 14.43
C GLY A 102 1.62 -6.69 14.94
N TYR A 103 0.89 -7.36 14.05
CA TYR A 103 -0.19 -8.27 14.42
C TYR A 103 -0.19 -9.62 13.69
N GLU A 104 0.74 -9.81 12.74
CA GLU A 104 0.84 -11.09 12.01
C GLU A 104 2.23 -11.28 11.40
N ASN A 105 2.48 -12.50 10.94
CA ASN A 105 3.63 -12.85 10.11
C ASN A 105 3.19 -13.83 9.02
N GLY A 106 4.04 -14.01 8.02
CA GLY A 106 3.72 -14.93 6.94
C GLY A 106 4.70 -14.84 5.78
N VAL A 107 4.24 -15.27 4.62
CA VAL A 107 5.01 -15.26 3.38
C VAL A 107 4.26 -14.47 2.32
N LEU A 108 4.98 -13.59 1.63
CA LEU A 108 4.49 -12.90 0.45
C LEU A 108 5.19 -13.45 -0.79
N TYR A 109 4.49 -13.45 -1.90
CA TYR A 109 4.99 -13.96 -3.17
C TYR A 109 5.06 -12.83 -4.18
N LEU A 110 6.23 -12.65 -4.78
CA LEU A 110 6.52 -11.56 -5.71
C LEU A 110 6.81 -12.11 -7.10
N ASN A 111 6.25 -11.46 -8.10
CA ASN A 111 6.52 -11.74 -9.51
C ASN A 111 7.06 -10.50 -10.21
N GLY A 112 7.63 -10.66 -11.41
CA GLY A 112 8.07 -9.53 -12.22
C GLY A 112 9.36 -8.85 -11.74
N ILE A 113 10.08 -9.44 -10.79
CA ILE A 113 11.36 -8.92 -10.33
C ILE A 113 12.47 -9.46 -11.21
N LYS A 114 13.31 -8.56 -11.71
CA LYS A 114 14.48 -8.88 -12.51
C LYS A 114 15.71 -8.28 -11.86
N LYS A 115 16.91 -8.70 -12.34
CA LYS A 115 18.18 -8.24 -11.79
C LYS A 115 18.31 -6.70 -11.77
N GLU A 116 17.80 -6.03 -12.79
CA GLU A 116 17.84 -4.56 -12.94
C GLU A 116 16.72 -3.82 -12.23
N THR A 117 15.78 -4.55 -11.60
CA THR A 117 14.66 -3.91 -10.89
C THR A 117 15.15 -3.04 -9.73
N ARG A 118 14.60 -1.83 -9.62
CA ARG A 118 14.83 -0.88 -8.54
C ARG A 118 13.49 -0.37 -7.99
N PHE A 119 13.39 -0.40 -6.70
CA PHE A 119 12.21 0.09 -6.00
C PHE A 119 12.45 1.46 -5.38
#